data_852d81e7ec91c878897235c61d0e4575
#
_entry.id   852d81e7ec91c878897235c61d0e4575
#
_cell.length_a   1.000
_cell.length_b   1.000
_cell.length_c   1.000
_cell.angle_alpha   90.00
_cell.angle_beta   90.00
_cell.angle_gamma   90.00
#
_symmetry.space_group_name_H-M   'P 1'
#
loop_
_entity.id
_entity.type
_entity.pdbx_description
1 polymer ?
#
loop_
_entity_poly.entity_id
_entity_poly.type
_entity_poly.pdbx_seq_one_letter_code
_entity_poly.pdbx_strand_id
1 'polypeptide(L)'
;MEKVITLNGFEETLPISINDGYWQVNSPVAVVESKLIERLNIKTNENSRYVTVIYRNVSNQEVKAIRGIVTYLNAFDEEIESKMFELVDINAKPGELFGHRYHAKMNNSNVRNLKLTMIKIMFKNNQKWYVSEDTSVILSNHEIFKENIDTCDELTRFKFSLTWNQLNNQFDMINLPKVAETYWICPCGTLNHNANENCCLCHTELKKINGEMTIEKAEKAYLVYKDSMEKLEAFLTATNKKLENERIKKMITLNKPAKKSWLTKKSVISQ
;
A
#
# COMPACT_ATOMS: atom_id res chain seq x y z
N MET A 1 17.95 -11.16 19.89
CA MET A 1 19.18 -11.04 19.05
C MET A 1 18.84 -10.04 17.95
N GLU A 2 19.37 -8.82 18.08
CA GLU A 2 19.22 -7.81 17.03
C GLU A 2 19.96 -8.29 15.79
N LYS A 3 19.29 -8.29 14.65
CA LYS A 3 19.94 -8.63 13.37
C LYS A 3 20.85 -7.46 12.98
N VAL A 4 22.13 -7.74 12.86
CA VAL A 4 23.14 -6.78 12.43
C VAL A 4 23.48 -7.08 10.98
N ILE A 5 23.54 -6.04 10.14
CA ILE A 5 23.98 -6.13 8.74
C ILE A 5 25.36 -5.49 8.65
N THR A 6 26.35 -6.21 8.14
CA THR A 6 27.70 -5.65 7.91
C THR A 6 27.80 -5.13 6.48
N LEU A 7 28.02 -3.84 6.32
CA LEU A 7 28.15 -3.17 5.02
C LEU A 7 29.33 -2.19 5.05
N ASN A 8 30.30 -2.35 4.12
CA ASN A 8 31.39 -1.40 3.90
C ASN A 8 32.20 -1.00 5.14
N GLY A 9 32.41 -1.93 6.11
CA GLY A 9 33.15 -1.67 7.33
C GLY A 9 32.34 -1.04 8.46
N PHE A 10 31.02 -1.08 8.35
CA PHE A 10 30.06 -0.71 9.41
C PHE A 10 29.17 -1.90 9.74
N GLU A 11 28.87 -2.06 11.02
CA GLU A 11 27.76 -2.88 11.49
C GLU A 11 26.56 -1.97 11.70
N GLU A 12 25.46 -2.30 11.05
CA GLU A 12 24.22 -1.52 11.15
C GLU A 12 23.14 -2.38 11.80
N THR A 13 22.49 -1.86 12.84
CA THR A 13 21.30 -2.49 13.41
C THR A 13 20.14 -2.35 12.43
N LEU A 14 19.20 -3.32 12.47
CA LEU A 14 17.95 -3.12 11.75
C LEU A 14 17.25 -1.85 12.27
N PRO A 15 16.66 -1.05 11.36
CA PRO A 15 15.94 0.14 11.78
C PRO A 15 14.85 -0.20 12.80
N ILE A 16 14.86 0.48 13.94
CA ILE A 16 13.84 0.36 14.98
C ILE A 16 12.85 1.49 14.79
N SER A 17 11.56 1.17 14.65
CA SER A 17 10.51 2.19 14.63
C SER A 17 10.45 2.86 16.00
N ILE A 18 10.54 4.18 16.03
CA ILE A 18 10.46 5.02 17.24
C ILE A 18 9.22 5.91 17.25
N ASN A 19 8.46 5.93 16.14
CA ASN A 19 7.20 6.66 16.02
C ASN A 19 6.38 6.04 14.90
N ASP A 20 5.12 5.72 15.17
CA ASP A 20 4.18 5.12 14.21
C ASP A 20 3.64 6.13 13.19
N GLY A 21 4.17 7.35 13.21
CA GLY A 21 3.79 8.42 12.33
C GLY A 21 2.58 9.21 12.82
N TYR A 22 2.32 10.31 12.15
CA TYR A 22 1.21 11.22 12.44
C TYR A 22 0.99 12.20 11.28
N TRP A 23 -0.14 12.85 11.30
CA TRP A 23 -0.48 13.92 10.38
C TRP A 23 -0.80 15.21 11.14
N GLN A 24 -0.05 16.26 10.83
CA GLN A 24 -0.40 17.62 11.21
C GLN A 24 -1.56 18.06 10.32
N VAL A 25 -2.72 18.28 10.93
CA VAL A 25 -3.95 18.65 10.20
C VAL A 25 -3.70 19.83 9.25
N ASN A 26 -4.26 19.74 8.06
CA ASN A 26 -4.05 20.67 6.94
C ASN A 26 -2.65 20.65 6.31
N SER A 27 -1.70 19.87 6.82
CA SER A 27 -0.41 19.72 6.15
C SER A 27 -0.55 18.89 4.86
N PRO A 28 0.05 19.32 3.74
CA PRO A 28 0.14 18.54 2.52
C PRO A 28 0.99 17.28 2.64
N VAL A 29 1.70 17.10 3.77
CA VAL A 29 2.61 15.99 4.03
C VAL A 29 2.29 15.38 5.39
N ALA A 30 2.14 14.05 5.42
CA ALA A 30 2.04 13.28 6.65
C ALA A 30 3.36 12.58 6.97
N VAL A 31 3.68 12.43 8.24
CA VAL A 31 4.74 11.53 8.72
C VAL A 31 4.15 10.13 8.81
N VAL A 32 4.75 9.16 8.13
CA VAL A 32 4.29 7.77 8.12
C VAL A 32 4.98 6.97 9.21
N GLU A 33 6.28 7.17 9.35
CA GLU A 33 7.09 6.41 10.29
C GLU A 33 8.40 7.14 10.56
N SER A 34 8.93 6.99 11.76
CA SER A 34 10.27 7.43 12.12
C SER A 34 11.08 6.23 12.62
N LYS A 35 12.29 6.06 12.10
CA LYS A 35 13.17 4.93 12.41
C LYS A 35 14.50 5.41 12.99
N LEU A 36 14.96 4.72 14.02
CA LEU A 36 16.31 4.84 14.56
C LEU A 36 17.20 3.79 13.93
N ILE A 37 18.38 4.19 13.48
CA ILE A 37 19.43 3.33 12.94
C ILE A 37 20.69 3.57 13.73
N GLU A 38 21.29 2.52 14.27
CA GLU A 38 22.60 2.57 14.93
C GLU A 38 23.66 2.00 13.98
N ARG A 39 24.75 2.73 13.81
CA ARG A 39 25.90 2.31 13.00
C ARG A 39 27.16 2.29 13.85
N LEU A 40 27.78 1.13 13.96
CA LEU A 40 29.08 0.94 14.56
C LEU A 40 30.15 0.95 13.46
N ASN A 41 31.09 1.87 13.52
CA ASN A 41 32.29 1.83 12.68
C ASN A 41 33.24 0.77 13.22
N ILE A 42 33.40 -0.34 12.53
CA ILE A 42 34.23 -1.47 12.95
C ILE A 42 35.72 -1.07 13.12
N LYS A 43 36.18 -0.09 12.34
CA LYS A 43 37.60 0.35 12.38
C LYS A 43 37.89 1.27 13.57
N THR A 44 36.98 2.19 13.87
CA THR A 44 37.19 3.19 14.95
C THR A 44 36.47 2.82 16.24
N ASN A 45 35.63 1.79 16.21
CA ASN A 45 34.73 1.39 17.31
C ASN A 45 33.83 2.53 17.81
N GLU A 46 33.50 3.47 16.90
CA GLU A 46 32.60 4.58 17.18
C GLU A 46 31.16 4.24 16.81
N ASN A 47 30.26 4.41 17.76
CA ASN A 47 28.84 4.26 17.51
C ASN A 47 28.21 5.59 17.09
N SER A 48 27.45 5.57 16.03
CA SER A 48 26.70 6.72 15.53
C SER A 48 25.22 6.35 15.37
N ARG A 49 24.35 7.28 15.77
CA ARG A 49 22.89 7.12 15.64
C ARG A 49 22.36 8.04 14.56
N TYR A 50 21.43 7.51 13.79
CA TYR A 50 20.75 8.24 12.72
C TYR A 50 19.24 8.06 12.84
N VAL A 51 18.52 9.11 12.50
CA VAL A 51 17.06 9.06 12.35
C VAL A 51 16.73 9.18 10.87
N THR A 52 15.82 8.32 10.42
CA THR A 52 15.18 8.41 9.11
C THR A 52 13.69 8.62 9.34
N VAL A 53 13.12 9.58 8.64
CA VAL A 53 11.68 9.84 8.66
C VAL A 53 11.10 9.55 7.29
N ILE A 54 10.04 8.77 7.26
CA ILE A 54 9.29 8.46 6.06
C ILE A 54 8.05 9.34 6.05
N TYR A 55 7.87 10.05 4.95
CA TYR A 55 6.76 10.96 4.71
C TYR A 55 5.87 10.43 3.61
N ARG A 56 4.63 10.89 3.58
CA ARG A 56 3.71 10.71 2.46
C ARG A 56 3.21 12.06 1.99
N ASN A 57 3.22 12.27 0.68
CA ASN A 57 2.52 13.40 0.08
C ASN A 57 1.01 13.11 0.08
N VAL A 58 0.25 13.83 0.91
CA VAL A 58 -1.22 13.69 1.01
C VAL A 58 -1.96 14.80 0.26
N SER A 59 -1.25 15.59 -0.54
CA SER A 59 -1.81 16.63 -1.40
C SER A 59 -2.05 16.12 -2.83
N ASN A 60 -2.74 16.93 -3.63
CA ASN A 60 -2.96 16.69 -5.06
C ASN A 60 -1.86 17.30 -5.96
N GLN A 61 -0.79 17.82 -5.38
CA GLN A 61 0.33 18.44 -6.09
C GLN A 61 1.65 17.72 -5.78
N GLU A 62 2.59 17.75 -6.72
CA GLU A 62 3.92 17.19 -6.53
C GLU A 62 4.72 18.06 -5.54
N VAL A 63 5.17 17.47 -4.43
CA VAL A 63 5.98 18.14 -3.40
C VAL A 63 7.43 18.17 -3.86
N LYS A 64 8.02 19.37 -3.88
CA LYS A 64 9.41 19.62 -4.27
C LYS A 64 10.35 19.79 -3.07
N ALA A 65 9.88 20.43 -2.01
CA ALA A 65 10.68 20.63 -0.81
C ALA A 65 9.79 20.76 0.43
N ILE A 66 10.32 20.36 1.58
CA ILE A 66 9.68 20.56 2.89
C ILE A 66 10.68 21.24 3.84
N ARG A 67 10.15 22.06 4.75
CA ARG A 67 10.87 22.64 5.88
C ARG A 67 10.04 22.43 7.13
N GLY A 68 10.70 22.05 8.21
CA GLY A 68 10.04 21.84 9.50
C GLY A 68 10.99 21.96 10.68
N ILE A 69 10.45 21.69 11.85
CA ILE A 69 11.21 21.55 13.10
C ILE A 69 11.13 20.07 13.50
N VAL A 70 12.27 19.48 13.82
CA VAL A 70 12.36 18.20 14.52
C VAL A 70 12.66 18.50 15.98
N THR A 71 11.81 17.99 16.87
CA THR A 71 12.00 18.04 18.33
C THR A 71 12.36 16.63 18.79
N TYR A 72 13.54 16.46 19.34
CA TYR A 72 14.03 15.19 19.91
C TYR A 72 13.58 15.07 21.35
N LEU A 73 13.03 13.91 21.71
CA LEU A 73 12.43 13.65 23.01
C LEU A 73 13.18 12.50 23.72
N ASN A 74 13.26 12.57 25.05
CA ASN A 74 13.76 11.47 25.87
C ASN A 74 12.70 10.39 26.10
N ALA A 75 12.98 9.42 26.97
CA ALA A 75 12.04 8.33 27.30
C ALA A 75 10.80 8.79 28.08
N PHE A 76 10.77 10.02 28.56
CA PHE A 76 9.67 10.65 29.30
C PHE A 76 8.92 11.67 28.45
N ASP A 77 9.18 11.68 27.11
CA ASP A 77 8.65 12.67 26.15
C ASP A 77 9.02 14.14 26.46
N GLU A 78 10.11 14.33 27.24
CA GLU A 78 10.64 15.67 27.51
C GLU A 78 11.58 16.09 26.37
N GLU A 79 11.52 17.36 25.98
CA GLU A 79 12.35 17.92 24.93
C GLU A 79 13.83 17.93 25.32
N ILE A 80 14.67 17.35 24.47
CA ILE A 80 16.13 17.40 24.57
C ILE A 80 16.66 18.54 23.72
N GLU A 81 16.18 18.66 22.50
CA GLU A 81 16.66 19.61 21.50
C GLU A 81 15.64 19.77 20.38
N SER A 82 15.53 20.95 19.82
CA SER A 82 14.77 21.23 18.61
C SER A 82 15.66 21.80 17.51
N LYS A 83 15.51 21.29 16.30
CA LYS A 83 16.28 21.73 15.13
C LYS A 83 15.39 21.95 13.91
N MET A 84 15.69 22.99 13.15
CA MET A 84 15.11 23.16 11.82
C MET A 84 15.72 22.15 10.85
N PHE A 85 14.90 21.57 9.98
CA PHE A 85 15.34 20.71 8.88
C PHE A 85 14.74 21.17 7.56
N GLU A 86 15.42 20.85 6.48
CA GLU A 86 14.94 21.04 5.13
C GLU A 86 15.24 19.80 4.32
N LEU A 87 14.27 19.32 3.53
CA LEU A 87 14.48 18.36 2.47
C LEU A 87 14.15 19.06 1.15
N VAL A 88 15.07 19.00 0.21
CA VAL A 88 14.95 19.62 -1.11
C VAL A 88 15.04 18.55 -2.19
N ASP A 89 14.62 18.89 -3.41
CA ASP A 89 14.67 18.01 -4.58
C ASP A 89 13.93 16.67 -4.37
N ILE A 90 12.83 16.70 -3.62
CA ILE A 90 12.06 15.54 -3.22
C ILE A 90 11.35 14.92 -4.44
N ASN A 91 10.63 15.74 -5.21
CA ASN A 91 9.82 15.37 -6.38
C ASN A 91 8.77 14.28 -6.09
N ALA A 92 8.17 14.31 -4.90
CA ALA A 92 7.16 13.35 -4.48
C ALA A 92 5.80 13.64 -5.11
N LYS A 93 5.31 12.71 -5.92
CA LYS A 93 3.97 12.78 -6.52
C LYS A 93 2.87 12.60 -5.47
N PRO A 94 1.60 12.97 -5.77
CA PRO A 94 0.46 12.66 -4.92
C PRO A 94 0.45 11.19 -4.47
N GLY A 95 0.28 10.96 -3.15
CA GLY A 95 0.28 9.64 -2.53
C GLY A 95 1.64 8.95 -2.35
N GLU A 96 2.70 9.48 -2.94
CA GLU A 96 4.03 8.87 -2.91
C GLU A 96 4.70 9.00 -1.54
N LEU A 97 5.45 7.93 -1.16
CA LEU A 97 6.30 7.93 0.02
C LEU A 97 7.68 8.48 -0.32
N PHE A 98 8.23 9.28 0.58
CA PHE A 98 9.56 9.84 0.43
C PHE A 98 10.28 9.99 1.79
N GLY A 99 11.54 10.40 1.79
CA GLY A 99 12.32 10.61 3.02
C GLY A 99 13.23 9.46 3.40
N HIS A 100 13.00 8.23 2.92
CA HIS A 100 13.78 7.03 3.30
C HIS A 100 15.27 7.08 2.96
N ARG A 101 15.72 8.03 2.14
CA ARG A 101 17.14 8.25 1.81
C ARG A 101 17.81 9.31 2.66
N TYR A 102 17.06 10.02 3.50
CA TYR A 102 17.59 11.11 4.32
C TYR A 102 17.81 10.60 5.74
N HIS A 103 19.07 10.58 6.17
CA HIS A 103 19.47 10.15 7.51
C HIS A 103 20.04 11.35 8.26
N ALA A 104 19.40 11.75 9.33
CA ALA A 104 19.88 12.80 10.22
C ALA A 104 20.71 12.18 11.35
N LYS A 105 21.99 12.60 11.45
CA LYS A 105 22.85 12.16 12.57
C LYS A 105 22.39 12.79 13.87
N MET A 106 22.28 11.96 14.91
CA MET A 106 21.90 12.38 16.25
C MET A 106 23.16 12.51 17.11
N ASN A 107 23.25 13.61 17.84
CA ASN A 107 24.39 13.86 18.73
C ASN A 107 24.13 13.38 20.18
N ASN A 108 22.85 13.15 20.54
CA ASN A 108 22.46 12.78 21.89
C ASN A 108 21.95 11.31 21.92
N SER A 109 22.57 10.50 22.79
CA SER A 109 22.23 9.08 22.96
C SER A 109 20.92 8.86 23.73
N ASN A 110 20.38 9.88 24.39
CA ASN A 110 19.17 9.77 25.20
C ASN A 110 17.87 9.94 24.40
N VAL A 111 17.95 10.29 23.11
CA VAL A 111 16.77 10.38 22.24
C VAL A 111 16.09 9.02 22.14
N ARG A 112 14.78 9.00 22.38
CA ARG A 112 13.91 7.81 22.28
C ARG A 112 12.71 8.02 21.38
N ASN A 113 12.32 9.29 21.18
CA ASN A 113 11.21 9.67 20.35
C ASN A 113 11.51 10.99 19.63
N LEU A 114 10.71 11.35 18.65
CA LEU A 114 10.78 12.64 17.97
C LEU A 114 9.40 13.12 17.54
N LYS A 115 9.26 14.43 17.50
CA LYS A 115 8.10 15.13 16.95
C LYS A 115 8.57 16.04 15.82
N LEU A 116 7.85 16.02 14.71
CA LEU A 116 8.12 16.91 13.59
C LEU A 116 6.94 17.88 13.41
N THR A 117 7.27 19.13 13.20
CA THR A 117 6.28 20.15 12.87
C THR A 117 6.61 20.72 11.50
N MET A 118 5.72 20.53 10.52
CA MET A 118 5.88 21.11 9.19
C MET A 118 5.62 22.61 9.27
N ILE A 119 6.52 23.41 8.72
CA ILE A 119 6.40 24.86 8.69
C ILE A 119 6.05 25.34 7.29
N LYS A 120 6.70 24.76 6.28
CA LYS A 120 6.57 25.18 4.90
C LYS A 120 6.77 24.03 3.95
N ILE A 121 5.92 23.96 2.93
CA ILE A 121 6.03 22.99 1.86
C ILE A 121 6.01 23.74 0.53
N MET A 122 6.88 23.36 -0.39
CA MET A 122 6.96 23.92 -1.73
C MET A 122 6.58 22.83 -2.75
N PHE A 123 5.66 23.19 -3.64
CA PHE A 123 5.23 22.32 -4.74
C PHE A 123 6.01 22.62 -6.02
N LYS A 124 5.94 21.71 -6.97
CA LYS A 124 6.61 21.78 -8.26
C LYS A 124 6.21 23.01 -9.08
N ASN A 125 4.97 23.46 -8.97
CA ASN A 125 4.44 24.68 -9.60
C ASN A 125 4.85 25.98 -8.88
N ASN A 126 5.78 25.92 -7.92
CA ASN A 126 6.25 26.99 -7.05
C ASN A 126 5.21 27.58 -6.08
N GLN A 127 4.02 26.99 -5.98
CA GLN A 127 3.11 27.30 -4.89
C GLN A 127 3.72 26.85 -3.56
N LYS A 128 3.33 27.53 -2.48
CA LYS A 128 3.86 27.29 -1.14
C LYS A 128 2.70 27.14 -0.17
N TRP A 129 2.78 26.11 0.66
CA TRP A 129 1.96 25.96 1.84
C TRP A 129 2.76 26.42 3.06
N TYR A 130 2.10 27.07 3.99
CA TYR A 130 2.65 27.49 5.26
C TYR A 130 1.76 26.98 6.39
N VAL A 131 2.39 26.65 7.53
CA VAL A 131 1.65 26.35 8.75
C VAL A 131 0.79 27.54 9.14
N SER A 132 -0.46 27.29 9.49
CA SER A 132 -1.34 28.29 10.11
C SER A 132 -1.44 28.02 11.61
N GLU A 133 -1.84 29.04 12.38
CA GLU A 133 -2.00 28.92 13.84
C GLU A 133 -3.03 27.85 14.25
N ASP A 134 -4.01 27.56 13.38
CA ASP A 134 -5.04 26.54 13.59
C ASP A 134 -4.55 25.09 13.37
N THR A 135 -3.29 24.88 12.96
CA THR A 135 -2.73 23.56 12.64
C THR A 135 -2.15 22.81 13.84
N SER A 136 -2.58 23.13 15.05
CA SER A 136 -2.07 22.51 16.29
C SER A 136 -2.54 21.05 16.52
N VAL A 137 -3.53 20.57 15.76
CA VAL A 137 -4.05 19.21 15.91
C VAL A 137 -3.16 18.22 15.16
N ILE A 138 -2.50 17.35 15.90
CA ILE A 138 -1.71 16.23 15.39
C ILE A 138 -2.53 14.96 15.59
N LEU A 139 -2.84 14.26 14.49
CA LEU A 139 -3.49 12.96 14.53
C LEU A 139 -2.42 11.88 14.40
N SER A 140 -2.38 10.95 15.34
CA SER A 140 -1.48 9.80 15.22
C SER A 140 -1.92 8.89 14.06
N ASN A 141 -0.99 8.23 13.39
CA ASN A 141 -1.32 7.20 12.39
C ASN A 141 -2.17 6.09 13.00
N HIS A 142 -1.97 5.80 14.27
CA HIS A 142 -2.74 4.84 15.01
C HIS A 142 -4.24 5.24 15.07
N GLU A 143 -4.54 6.52 15.29
CA GLU A 143 -5.91 7.03 15.25
C GLU A 143 -6.49 7.04 13.83
N ILE A 144 -5.63 7.30 12.82
CA ILE A 144 -6.04 7.36 11.41
C ILE A 144 -6.23 5.97 10.82
N PHE A 145 -5.35 5.01 11.12
CA PHE A 145 -5.28 3.72 10.42
C PHE A 145 -5.76 2.53 11.23
N LYS A 146 -5.65 2.54 12.57
CA LYS A 146 -5.94 1.37 13.41
C LYS A 146 -7.42 0.97 13.44
N GLU A 147 -8.32 1.91 13.44
CA GLU A 147 -9.77 1.62 13.48
C GLU A 147 -10.29 0.96 12.19
N ASN A 148 -9.53 0.96 11.10
CA ASN A 148 -10.01 0.49 9.81
C ASN A 148 -9.44 -0.87 9.39
N ILE A 149 -8.30 -1.29 9.93
CA ILE A 149 -7.63 -2.53 9.49
C ILE A 149 -7.98 -3.71 10.41
N ASP A 150 -8.10 -3.48 11.70
CA ASP A 150 -8.22 -4.55 12.70
C ASP A 150 -9.65 -4.97 13.04
N THR A 151 -10.67 -4.24 12.62
CA THR A 151 -12.08 -4.51 12.97
C THR A 151 -12.89 -5.13 11.84
N CYS A 152 -12.35 -5.16 10.63
CA CYS A 152 -13.07 -5.69 9.46
C CYS A 152 -12.61 -7.12 9.19
N ASP A 153 -13.54 -8.09 9.27
CA ASP A 153 -13.27 -9.46 8.86
C ASP A 153 -12.94 -9.54 7.35
N GLU A 154 -12.20 -10.59 6.99
CA GLU A 154 -11.68 -10.77 5.64
C GLU A 154 -12.80 -10.82 4.57
N LEU A 155 -13.94 -11.42 4.90
CA LEU A 155 -15.08 -11.50 3.99
C LEU A 155 -15.69 -10.11 3.73
N THR A 156 -15.87 -9.31 4.77
CA THR A 156 -16.37 -7.93 4.63
C THR A 156 -15.41 -7.09 3.81
N ARG A 157 -14.10 -7.21 4.08
CA ARG A 157 -13.07 -6.53 3.28
C ARG A 157 -13.13 -6.95 1.80
N PHE A 158 -13.29 -8.24 1.53
CA PHE A 158 -13.43 -8.75 0.17
C PHE A 158 -14.67 -8.18 -0.52
N LYS A 159 -15.83 -8.13 0.16
CA LYS A 159 -17.06 -7.53 -0.38
C LYS A 159 -16.87 -6.06 -0.79
N PHE A 160 -16.23 -5.28 0.07
CA PHE A 160 -15.91 -3.88 -0.24
C PHE A 160 -14.91 -3.75 -1.39
N SER A 161 -13.93 -4.66 -1.52
CA SER A 161 -12.99 -4.64 -2.64
C SER A 161 -13.68 -4.86 -3.98
N LEU A 162 -14.70 -5.71 -4.05
CA LEU A 162 -15.50 -5.89 -5.26
C LEU A 162 -16.22 -4.60 -5.69
N THR A 163 -16.78 -3.87 -4.72
CA THR A 163 -17.41 -2.58 -4.99
C THR A 163 -16.40 -1.53 -5.41
N TRP A 164 -15.24 -1.49 -4.74
CA TRP A 164 -14.15 -0.59 -5.08
C TRP A 164 -13.65 -0.83 -6.51
N ASN A 165 -13.45 -2.08 -6.92
CA ASN A 165 -13.00 -2.42 -8.27
C ASN A 165 -13.98 -2.00 -9.38
N GLN A 166 -15.27 -1.86 -9.05
CA GLN A 166 -16.26 -1.28 -9.98
C GLN A 166 -16.13 0.24 -10.09
N LEU A 167 -15.72 0.92 -9.00
CA LEU A 167 -15.50 2.37 -8.98
C LEU A 167 -14.14 2.76 -9.57
N ASN A 168 -13.12 2.01 -9.26
CA ASN A 168 -11.75 2.28 -9.65
C ASN A 168 -10.95 0.98 -9.75
N ASN A 169 -10.73 0.51 -10.98
CA ASN A 169 -9.99 -0.73 -11.26
C ASN A 169 -8.48 -0.52 -11.44
N GLN A 170 -7.99 0.70 -11.28
CA GLN A 170 -6.56 1.03 -11.42
C GLN A 170 -5.79 0.95 -10.09
N PHE A 171 -6.50 0.99 -8.97
CA PHE A 171 -5.92 0.99 -7.64
C PHE A 171 -6.58 -0.07 -6.77
N ASP A 172 -5.76 -0.86 -6.08
CA ASP A 172 -6.25 -1.82 -5.09
C ASP A 172 -6.88 -1.11 -3.89
N MET A 173 -7.86 -1.75 -3.27
CA MET A 173 -8.40 -1.29 -2.01
C MET A 173 -7.42 -1.64 -0.87
N ILE A 174 -6.88 -0.61 -0.22
CA ILE A 174 -5.98 -0.75 0.92
C ILE A 174 -6.74 -0.59 2.24
N ASN A 175 -7.66 0.39 2.30
CA ASN A 175 -8.43 0.72 3.49
C ASN A 175 -9.93 0.79 3.18
N LEU A 176 -10.76 0.61 4.21
CA LEU A 176 -12.15 1.06 4.13
C LEU A 176 -12.20 2.58 4.11
N PRO A 177 -13.15 3.19 3.36
CA PRO A 177 -13.30 4.63 3.35
C PRO A 177 -13.66 5.14 4.74
N LYS A 178 -13.03 6.21 5.16
CA LYS A 178 -13.35 6.90 6.42
C LYS A 178 -13.46 8.40 6.15
N VAL A 179 -14.49 9.02 6.68
CA VAL A 179 -14.66 10.47 6.65
C VAL A 179 -14.67 10.96 8.09
N ALA A 180 -13.73 11.84 8.42
CA ALA A 180 -13.62 12.52 9.70
C ALA A 180 -13.90 14.03 9.52
N GLU A 181 -13.84 14.80 10.60
CA GLU A 181 -14.14 16.23 10.58
C GLU A 181 -13.18 17.03 9.68
N THR A 182 -11.89 16.69 9.68
CA THR A 182 -10.83 17.44 9.00
C THR A 182 -10.18 16.71 7.84
N TYR A 183 -10.39 15.38 7.70
CA TYR A 183 -9.79 14.56 6.68
C TYR A 183 -10.72 13.41 6.24
N TRP A 184 -10.36 12.78 5.13
CA TRP A 184 -10.94 11.52 4.74
C TRP A 184 -9.88 10.58 4.16
N ILE A 185 -10.11 9.28 4.31
CA ILE A 185 -9.24 8.22 3.78
C ILE A 185 -9.92 7.59 2.59
N CYS A 186 -9.23 7.64 1.44
CA CYS A 186 -9.67 6.96 0.23
C CYS A 186 -9.44 5.45 0.34
N PRO A 187 -10.27 4.60 -0.26
CA PRO A 187 -10.01 3.16 -0.34
C PRO A 187 -8.62 2.81 -0.91
N CYS A 188 -8.05 3.61 -1.80
CA CYS A 188 -6.67 3.43 -2.29
C CYS A 188 -5.58 3.71 -1.22
N GLY A 189 -5.95 3.98 0.03
CA GLY A 189 -5.05 4.23 1.14
C GLY A 189 -4.56 5.67 1.28
N THR A 190 -5.01 6.58 0.44
CA THR A 190 -4.56 7.98 0.47
C THR A 190 -5.37 8.80 1.46
N LEU A 191 -4.65 9.55 2.30
CA LEU A 191 -5.21 10.54 3.21
C LEU A 191 -5.45 11.84 2.44
N ASN A 192 -6.66 12.39 2.55
CA ASN A 192 -7.06 13.62 1.86
C ASN A 192 -7.62 14.62 2.88
N HIS A 193 -7.41 15.90 2.63
CA HIS A 193 -8.08 16.96 3.37
C HIS A 193 -9.55 17.06 2.96
N ASN A 194 -10.45 17.44 3.89
CA ASN A 194 -11.88 17.56 3.61
C ASN A 194 -12.26 18.59 2.54
N ALA A 195 -11.38 19.59 2.29
CA ALA A 195 -11.56 20.51 1.17
C ALA A 195 -11.35 19.86 -0.21
N ASN A 196 -10.77 18.66 -0.27
CA ASN A 196 -10.54 17.94 -1.52
C ASN A 196 -11.76 17.10 -1.86
N GLU A 197 -12.47 17.42 -2.91
CA GLU A 197 -13.61 16.65 -3.42
C GLU A 197 -13.17 15.34 -4.08
N ASN A 198 -11.94 15.30 -4.59
CA ASN A 198 -11.34 14.13 -5.26
C ASN A 198 -10.11 13.64 -4.50
N CYS A 199 -9.91 12.33 -4.52
CA CYS A 199 -8.67 11.74 -4.01
C CYS A 199 -7.46 12.29 -4.78
N CYS A 200 -6.44 12.76 -4.07
CA CYS A 200 -5.24 13.33 -4.66
C CYS A 200 -4.38 12.31 -5.42
N LEU A 201 -4.56 11.01 -5.20
CA LEU A 201 -3.85 9.94 -5.90
C LEU A 201 -4.68 9.31 -7.01
N CYS A 202 -5.83 8.72 -6.67
CA CYS A 202 -6.63 7.94 -7.61
C CYS A 202 -7.74 8.75 -8.30
N HIS A 203 -7.90 10.02 -7.94
CA HIS A 203 -8.87 10.98 -8.47
C HIS A 203 -10.35 10.57 -8.32
N THR A 204 -10.65 9.54 -7.53
CA THR A 204 -12.04 9.15 -7.25
C THR A 204 -12.72 10.19 -6.39
N GLU A 205 -13.92 10.59 -6.77
CA GLU A 205 -14.71 11.60 -6.05
C GLU A 205 -15.17 11.08 -4.68
N LEU A 206 -15.01 11.86 -3.62
CA LEU A 206 -15.48 11.54 -2.27
C LEU A 206 -16.98 11.24 -2.25
N LYS A 207 -17.79 12.00 -3.00
CA LYS A 207 -19.23 11.79 -3.14
C LYS A 207 -19.56 10.40 -3.69
N LYS A 208 -18.81 9.92 -4.69
CA LYS A 208 -18.97 8.57 -5.25
C LYS A 208 -18.57 7.51 -4.23
N ILE A 209 -17.45 7.72 -3.54
CA ILE A 209 -17.01 6.80 -2.48
C ILE A 209 -18.11 6.65 -1.43
N ASN A 210 -18.63 7.75 -0.89
CA ASN A 210 -19.68 7.73 0.12
C ASN A 210 -20.99 7.11 -0.37
N GLY A 211 -21.33 7.28 -1.66
CA GLY A 211 -22.53 6.74 -2.25
C GLY A 211 -22.43 5.27 -2.66
N GLU A 212 -21.24 4.78 -2.99
CA GLU A 212 -21.05 3.43 -3.54
C GLU A 212 -20.42 2.45 -2.52
N MET A 213 -19.56 2.92 -1.63
CA MET A 213 -18.88 2.08 -0.64
C MET A 213 -19.74 1.87 0.61
N THR A 214 -20.95 1.33 0.43
CA THR A 214 -21.89 1.01 1.53
C THR A 214 -21.98 -0.50 1.70
N ILE A 215 -22.36 -0.95 2.91
CA ILE A 215 -22.52 -2.38 3.22
C ILE A 215 -23.53 -3.02 2.26
N GLU A 216 -24.66 -2.35 1.97
CA GLU A 216 -25.68 -2.86 1.07
C GLU A 216 -25.14 -3.11 -0.34
N LYS A 217 -24.36 -2.16 -0.89
CA LYS A 217 -23.75 -2.30 -2.22
C LYS A 217 -22.65 -3.34 -2.23
N ALA A 218 -21.87 -3.45 -1.16
CA ALA A 218 -20.85 -4.47 -1.01
C ALA A 218 -21.47 -5.89 -0.98
N GLU A 219 -22.59 -6.08 -0.27
CA GLU A 219 -23.34 -7.33 -0.29
C GLU A 219 -23.88 -7.65 -1.69
N LYS A 220 -24.46 -6.68 -2.37
CA LYS A 220 -24.97 -6.87 -3.72
C LYS A 220 -23.85 -7.25 -4.70
N ALA A 221 -22.72 -6.58 -4.65
CA ALA A 221 -21.56 -6.91 -5.48
C ALA A 221 -21.05 -8.34 -5.22
N TYR A 222 -21.04 -8.76 -3.97
CA TYR A 222 -20.67 -10.11 -3.58
C TYR A 222 -21.62 -11.18 -4.10
N LEU A 223 -22.93 -10.95 -4.08
CA LEU A 223 -23.91 -11.89 -4.63
C LEU A 223 -23.74 -12.06 -6.13
N VAL A 224 -23.49 -10.97 -6.87
CA VAL A 224 -23.20 -11.02 -8.32
C VAL A 224 -21.90 -11.79 -8.59
N TYR A 225 -20.85 -11.56 -7.79
CA TYR A 225 -19.61 -12.30 -7.89
C TYR A 225 -19.82 -13.80 -7.66
N LYS A 226 -20.56 -14.19 -6.61
CA LYS A 226 -20.84 -15.59 -6.27
C LYS A 226 -21.59 -16.30 -7.39
N ASP A 227 -22.66 -15.71 -7.93
CA ASP A 227 -23.41 -16.25 -9.08
C ASP A 227 -22.51 -16.43 -10.33
N SER A 228 -21.62 -15.46 -10.57
CA SER A 228 -20.67 -15.53 -11.68
C SER A 228 -19.66 -16.66 -11.50
N MET A 229 -19.18 -16.89 -10.28
CA MET A 229 -18.25 -18.00 -9.98
C MET A 229 -18.93 -19.35 -10.10
N GLU A 230 -20.16 -19.53 -9.63
CA GLU A 230 -20.95 -20.75 -9.79
C GLU A 230 -21.15 -21.09 -11.28
N LYS A 231 -21.48 -20.09 -12.11
CA LYS A 231 -21.59 -20.27 -13.57
C LYS A 231 -20.28 -20.67 -14.23
N LEU A 232 -19.15 -20.06 -13.80
CA LEU A 232 -17.83 -20.40 -14.31
C LEU A 232 -17.44 -21.83 -13.95
N GLU A 233 -17.66 -22.25 -12.71
CA GLU A 233 -17.38 -23.63 -12.25
C GLU A 233 -18.21 -24.65 -13.04
N ALA A 234 -19.51 -24.38 -13.24
CA ALA A 234 -20.37 -25.23 -14.06
C ALA A 234 -19.87 -25.35 -15.50
N PHE A 235 -19.47 -24.24 -16.11
CA PHE A 235 -18.89 -24.21 -17.46
C PHE A 235 -17.58 -25.01 -17.54
N LEU A 236 -16.65 -24.82 -16.61
CA LEU A 236 -15.37 -25.55 -16.55
C LEU A 236 -15.59 -27.05 -16.38
N THR A 237 -16.53 -27.45 -15.50
CA THR A 237 -16.90 -28.86 -15.29
C THR A 237 -17.46 -29.48 -16.56
N ALA A 238 -18.38 -28.82 -17.25
CA ALA A 238 -18.95 -29.27 -18.51
C ALA A 238 -17.89 -29.40 -19.62
N THR A 239 -16.96 -28.42 -19.70
CA THR A 239 -15.88 -28.43 -20.68
C THR A 239 -14.88 -29.55 -20.41
N ASN A 240 -14.46 -29.77 -19.16
CA ASN A 240 -13.59 -30.87 -18.79
C ASN A 240 -14.21 -32.25 -19.12
N LYS A 241 -15.51 -32.41 -18.82
CA LYS A 241 -16.25 -33.63 -19.17
C LYS A 241 -16.30 -33.86 -20.68
N LYS A 242 -16.48 -32.80 -21.47
CA LYS A 242 -16.45 -32.90 -22.95
C LYS A 242 -15.07 -33.30 -23.46
N LEU A 243 -13.99 -32.71 -22.97
CA LEU A 243 -12.61 -33.03 -23.33
C LEU A 243 -12.27 -34.50 -22.98
N GLU A 244 -12.68 -34.95 -21.81
CA GLU A 244 -12.45 -36.35 -21.40
C GLU A 244 -13.20 -37.32 -22.29
N ASN A 245 -14.46 -37.06 -22.64
CA ASN A 245 -15.24 -37.86 -23.58
C ASN A 245 -14.59 -37.90 -24.97
N GLU A 246 -14.03 -36.81 -25.45
CA GLU A 246 -13.30 -36.76 -26.73
C GLU A 246 -12.00 -37.59 -26.68
N ARG A 247 -11.26 -37.54 -25.55
CA ARG A 247 -10.08 -38.37 -25.33
C ARG A 247 -10.44 -39.87 -25.37
N ILE A 248 -11.48 -40.25 -24.65
CA ILE A 248 -11.96 -41.63 -24.62
C ILE A 248 -12.37 -42.09 -26.04
N LYS A 249 -13.12 -41.27 -26.78
CA LYS A 249 -13.50 -41.57 -28.16
C LYS A 249 -12.29 -41.79 -29.07
N LYS A 250 -11.26 -40.92 -28.96
CA LYS A 250 -9.99 -41.06 -29.71
C LYS A 250 -9.27 -42.35 -29.36
N MET A 251 -9.17 -42.70 -28.08
CA MET A 251 -8.55 -43.96 -27.64
C MET A 251 -9.29 -45.21 -28.18
N ILE A 252 -10.63 -45.22 -28.15
CA ILE A 252 -11.43 -46.29 -28.71
C ILE A 252 -11.22 -46.42 -30.23
N THR A 253 -11.08 -45.27 -30.92
CA THR A 253 -10.86 -45.25 -32.37
C THR A 253 -9.47 -45.81 -32.75
N LEU A 254 -8.44 -45.45 -31.96
CA LEU A 254 -7.07 -45.93 -32.17
C LEU A 254 -6.91 -47.42 -31.86
N ASN A 255 -7.69 -47.95 -30.91
CA ASN A 255 -7.65 -49.36 -30.50
C ASN A 255 -8.59 -50.26 -31.29
N LYS A 256 -9.30 -49.78 -32.32
CA LYS A 256 -10.05 -50.64 -33.21
C LYS A 256 -9.08 -51.49 -34.01
N PRO A 257 -9.15 -52.84 -33.92
CA PRO A 257 -8.29 -53.71 -34.72
C PRO A 257 -8.54 -53.44 -36.19
N ALA A 258 -7.45 -53.25 -36.95
CA ALA A 258 -7.53 -53.11 -38.39
C ALA A 258 -8.31 -54.27 -38.95
N LYS A 259 -9.45 -54.03 -39.62
CA LYS A 259 -10.18 -55.09 -40.34
C LYS A 259 -9.21 -55.74 -41.32
N LYS A 260 -8.70 -56.92 -40.99
CA LYS A 260 -7.97 -57.75 -41.95
C LYS A 260 -8.92 -58.02 -43.12
N SER A 261 -8.72 -57.33 -44.23
CA SER A 261 -9.36 -57.74 -45.49
C SER A 261 -8.72 -59.01 -45.94
N TRP A 262 -9.40 -60.14 -45.67
CA TRP A 262 -9.08 -61.37 -46.28
C TRP A 262 -9.57 -61.28 -47.73
N LEU A 263 -8.74 -60.80 -48.64
CA LEU A 263 -8.89 -61.02 -50.06
C LEU A 263 -8.49 -62.45 -50.33
N THR A 264 -9.50 -63.35 -50.44
CA THR A 264 -9.35 -64.63 -51.02
C THR A 264 -8.85 -64.54 -52.45
N LYS A 265 -7.54 -64.76 -52.65
CA LYS A 265 -7.01 -65.10 -54.01
C LYS A 265 -7.58 -66.42 -54.41
N LYS A 266 -8.64 -66.46 -55.27
CA LYS A 266 -8.98 -67.60 -56.07
C LYS A 266 -7.86 -67.79 -57.06
N SER A 267 -7.08 -68.84 -56.87
CA SER A 267 -6.20 -69.40 -57.88
C SER A 267 -7.05 -70.04 -58.98
N VAL A 268 -7.02 -69.44 -60.13
CA VAL A 268 -7.50 -70.08 -61.36
C VAL A 268 -6.35 -70.93 -61.87
N ILE A 269 -6.49 -72.23 -61.72
CA ILE A 269 -5.72 -73.27 -62.47
C ILE A 269 -6.51 -73.52 -63.75
N SER A 270 -5.96 -73.14 -64.89
CA SER A 270 -6.40 -73.55 -66.20
C SER A 270 -5.29 -74.41 -66.87
N GLN A 271 -5.67 -75.45 -67.39
CA GLN A 271 -4.96 -76.47 -68.15
C GLN A 271 -3.90 -75.93 -69.15
#